data_93f77acd054db4ce8e18864e451440e7
#
_entry.id   93f77acd054db4ce8e18864e451440e7
#
_cell.length_a   1.000
_cell.length_b   1.000
_cell.length_c   1.000
_cell.angle_alpha   90.00
_cell.angle_beta   90.00
_cell.angle_gamma   90.00
#
_symmetry.space_group_name_H-M   'P 1'
#
loop_
_entity.id
_entity.type
_entity.pdbx_description
1 polymer ?
#
loop_
_entity_poly.entity_id
_entity_poly.type
_entity_poly.pdbx_seq_one_letter_code
_entity_poly.pdbx_strand_id
1 'polypeptide(L)'
;EQTLTTIAAANAADVDSAVKAARKAYDKVWSKMPGRERGKYLYRIARIIQEKARELAVLETMDGGKTIKESRDVDLPLVAAHFFYYAGWADKLKYAFPGKTPQPLGVAGQIIPWNFPLLMAAWKIAPALACGNTVVLKPAETTSLTALRLAQIFQEAELPEGVVNIVTGAGETGAALVNHPDIDKIAFTGSTEVGKAIARAIAARSAGGPSPAAATTATGRFD
;
A
#
# COMPACT_ATOMS: atom_id res chain seq x y z
N GLU A 1 -0.49 -26.27 -15.04
CA GLU A 1 -0.52 -25.32 -13.91
C GLU A 1 -0.30 -26.09 -12.61
N GLN A 2 0.56 -25.56 -11.75
CA GLN A 2 0.84 -26.15 -10.45
C GLN A 2 0.53 -25.10 -9.37
N THR A 3 -0.22 -25.47 -8.34
CA THR A 3 -0.52 -24.61 -7.22
C THR A 3 0.77 -24.31 -6.43
N LEU A 4 1.13 -23.05 -6.26
CA LEU A 4 2.28 -22.64 -5.47
C LEU A 4 1.99 -22.75 -3.97
N THR A 5 0.85 -22.19 -3.56
CA THR A 5 0.40 -22.20 -2.16
C THR A 5 -1.08 -21.83 -2.06
N THR A 6 -1.62 -21.92 -0.87
CA THR A 6 -2.97 -21.43 -0.54
C THR A 6 -2.85 -20.28 0.46
N ILE A 7 -3.58 -19.20 0.24
CA ILE A 7 -3.61 -18.03 1.12
C ILE A 7 -5.03 -17.83 1.68
N ALA A 8 -5.11 -17.29 2.90
CA ALA A 8 -6.40 -16.96 3.51
C ALA A 8 -7.09 -15.82 2.76
N ALA A 9 -8.41 -15.89 2.65
CA ALA A 9 -9.23 -14.77 2.19
C ALA A 9 -9.80 -14.03 3.40
N ALA A 10 -9.42 -12.77 3.55
CA ALA A 10 -9.87 -11.92 4.64
C ALA A 10 -11.35 -11.55 4.47
N ASN A 11 -12.12 -11.70 5.52
CA ASN A 11 -13.50 -11.26 5.64
C ASN A 11 -13.59 -9.83 6.22
N ALA A 12 -14.81 -9.33 6.45
CA ALA A 12 -15.03 -7.99 6.98
C ALA A 12 -14.44 -7.79 8.39
N ALA A 13 -14.43 -8.84 9.24
CA ALA A 13 -13.87 -8.75 10.59
C ALA A 13 -12.33 -8.68 10.55
N ASP A 14 -11.70 -9.36 9.59
CA ASP A 14 -10.25 -9.27 9.38
C ASP A 14 -9.85 -7.87 8.88
N VAL A 15 -10.64 -7.30 7.97
CA VAL A 15 -10.45 -5.91 7.50
C VAL A 15 -10.62 -4.93 8.65
N ASP A 16 -11.64 -5.07 9.48
CA ASP A 16 -11.86 -4.23 10.67
C ASP A 16 -10.67 -4.31 11.64
N SER A 17 -10.15 -5.51 11.89
CA SER A 17 -8.98 -5.71 12.74
C SER A 17 -7.73 -5.02 12.17
N ALA A 18 -7.50 -5.12 10.86
CA ALA A 18 -6.39 -4.46 10.18
C ALA A 18 -6.51 -2.92 10.23
N VAL A 19 -7.71 -2.38 10.01
CA VAL A 19 -7.96 -0.94 10.09
C VAL A 19 -7.80 -0.41 11.51
N LYS A 20 -8.28 -1.13 12.53
CA LYS A 20 -8.07 -0.78 13.94
C LYS A 20 -6.59 -0.78 14.31
N ALA A 21 -5.81 -1.76 13.84
CA ALA A 21 -4.38 -1.79 14.04
C ALA A 21 -3.69 -0.59 13.39
N ALA A 22 -4.06 -0.26 12.14
CA ALA A 22 -3.55 0.90 11.42
C ALA A 22 -3.90 2.21 12.12
N ARG A 23 -5.14 2.38 12.59
CA ARG A 23 -5.59 3.55 13.35
C ARG A 23 -4.80 3.72 14.64
N LYS A 24 -4.64 2.65 15.41
CA LYS A 24 -3.84 2.67 16.64
C LYS A 24 -2.39 3.08 16.38
N ALA A 25 -1.77 2.53 15.32
CA ALA A 25 -0.40 2.89 14.95
C ALA A 25 -0.30 4.35 14.49
N TYR A 26 -1.27 4.84 13.73
CA TYR A 26 -1.38 6.24 13.32
C TYR A 26 -1.43 7.17 14.53
N ASP A 27 -2.39 6.97 15.43
CA ASP A 27 -2.66 7.87 16.55
C ASP A 27 -1.53 7.87 17.59
N LYS A 28 -0.88 6.74 17.80
CA LYS A 28 0.10 6.59 18.89
C LYS A 28 1.55 6.81 18.45
N VAL A 29 1.91 6.46 17.22
CA VAL A 29 3.31 6.37 16.80
C VAL A 29 3.57 7.13 15.50
N TRP A 30 2.96 6.70 14.38
CA TRP A 30 3.47 7.04 13.06
C TRP A 30 3.22 8.49 12.66
N SER A 31 2.03 9.04 12.91
CA SER A 31 1.70 10.45 12.61
C SER A 31 2.54 11.44 13.43
N LYS A 32 2.97 11.03 14.62
CA LYS A 32 3.78 11.85 15.53
C LYS A 32 5.29 11.72 15.30
N MET A 33 5.69 10.70 14.54
CA MET A 33 7.10 10.45 14.26
C MET A 33 7.66 11.54 13.34
N PRO A 34 8.80 12.15 13.66
CA PRO A 34 9.43 13.13 12.77
C PRO A 34 9.71 12.54 11.38
N GLY A 35 9.54 13.34 10.33
CA GLY A 35 9.76 12.89 8.94
C GLY A 35 11.14 12.28 8.72
N ARG A 36 12.18 12.83 9.37
CA ARG A 36 13.53 12.28 9.33
C ARG A 36 13.59 10.83 9.84
N GLU A 37 12.88 10.51 10.91
CA GLU A 37 12.86 9.16 11.45
C GLU A 37 12.06 8.20 10.54
N ARG A 38 10.90 8.64 10.00
CA ARG A 38 10.15 7.86 9.00
C ARG A 38 11.01 7.55 7.77
N GLY A 39 11.82 8.53 7.32
CA GLY A 39 12.75 8.35 6.21
C GLY A 39 13.77 7.23 6.44
N LYS A 40 14.24 7.02 7.66
CA LYS A 40 15.17 5.93 8.00
C LYS A 40 14.53 4.56 7.79
N TYR A 41 13.25 4.38 8.16
CA TYR A 41 12.53 3.12 7.90
C TYR A 41 12.37 2.86 6.39
N LEU A 42 11.95 3.87 5.64
CA LEU A 42 11.82 3.75 4.18
C LEU A 42 13.16 3.41 3.52
N TYR A 43 14.25 4.04 3.95
CA TYR A 43 15.59 3.75 3.47
C TYR A 43 16.02 2.31 3.79
N ARG A 44 15.76 1.83 5.00
CA ARG A 44 16.06 0.44 5.43
C ARG A 44 15.26 -0.55 4.62
N ILE A 45 13.96 -0.31 4.41
CA ILE A 45 13.10 -1.13 3.55
C ILE A 45 13.69 -1.24 2.13
N ALA A 46 14.09 -0.11 1.53
CA ALA A 46 14.69 -0.08 0.20
C ALA A 46 15.95 -0.93 0.12
N ARG A 47 16.81 -0.87 1.15
CA ARG A 47 18.03 -1.69 1.23
C ARG A 47 17.72 -3.18 1.30
N ILE A 48 16.79 -3.59 2.16
CA ILE A 48 16.38 -4.99 2.27
C ILE A 48 15.78 -5.50 0.96
N ILE A 49 14.97 -4.68 0.26
CA ILE A 49 14.43 -5.02 -1.06
C ILE A 49 15.57 -5.25 -2.06
N GLN A 50 16.62 -4.41 -2.07
CA GLN A 50 17.78 -4.62 -2.94
C GLN A 50 18.52 -5.91 -2.62
N GLU A 51 18.74 -6.21 -1.34
CA GLU A 51 19.41 -7.43 -0.89
C GLU A 51 18.64 -8.69 -1.28
N LYS A 52 17.29 -8.61 -1.27
CA LYS A 52 16.39 -9.72 -1.62
C LYS A 52 15.87 -9.64 -3.07
N ALA A 53 16.43 -8.79 -3.92
CA ALA A 53 15.92 -8.53 -5.26
C ALA A 53 15.75 -9.81 -6.11
N ARG A 54 16.72 -10.73 -6.04
CA ARG A 54 16.64 -12.01 -6.78
C ARG A 54 15.47 -12.88 -6.28
N GLU A 55 15.31 -13.03 -4.99
CA GLU A 55 14.21 -13.79 -4.37
C GLU A 55 12.87 -13.22 -4.79
N LEU A 56 12.71 -11.90 -4.64
CA LEU A 56 11.48 -11.20 -4.99
C LEU A 56 11.14 -11.29 -6.48
N ALA A 57 12.15 -11.16 -7.37
CA ALA A 57 11.95 -11.29 -8.81
C ALA A 57 11.48 -12.69 -9.21
N VAL A 58 12.04 -13.73 -8.60
CA VAL A 58 11.61 -15.11 -8.84
C VAL A 58 10.16 -15.30 -8.35
N LEU A 59 9.85 -14.81 -7.16
CA LEU A 59 8.51 -14.91 -6.59
C LEU A 59 7.48 -14.17 -7.46
N GLU A 60 7.79 -12.95 -7.90
CA GLU A 60 6.93 -12.15 -8.80
C GLU A 60 6.66 -12.86 -10.12
N THR A 61 7.69 -13.50 -10.70
CA THR A 61 7.58 -14.29 -11.93
C THR A 61 6.72 -15.54 -11.72
N MET A 62 6.91 -16.25 -10.62
CA MET A 62 6.15 -17.48 -10.34
C MET A 62 4.68 -17.18 -10.06
N ASP A 63 4.39 -16.11 -9.32
CA ASP A 63 3.05 -15.72 -8.90
C ASP A 63 2.27 -15.02 -10.03
N GLY A 64 2.90 -14.09 -10.75
CA GLY A 64 2.25 -13.26 -11.77
C GLY A 64 2.39 -13.76 -13.20
N GLY A 65 3.27 -14.73 -13.46
CA GLY A 65 3.49 -15.28 -14.81
C GLY A 65 4.28 -14.36 -15.74
N LYS A 66 4.78 -13.23 -15.31
CA LYS A 66 5.63 -12.33 -16.10
C LYS A 66 7.06 -12.87 -16.25
N THR A 67 7.80 -12.37 -17.22
CA THR A 67 9.18 -12.84 -17.45
C THR A 67 10.10 -12.47 -16.31
N ILE A 68 11.03 -13.39 -15.95
CA ILE A 68 12.05 -13.11 -14.93
C ILE A 68 12.93 -11.90 -15.30
N LYS A 69 13.14 -11.67 -16.58
CA LYS A 69 13.90 -10.53 -17.06
C LYS A 69 13.20 -9.20 -16.72
N GLU A 70 11.91 -9.14 -16.91
CA GLU A 70 11.10 -7.97 -16.58
C GLU A 70 11.05 -7.74 -15.06
N SER A 71 10.72 -8.79 -14.29
CA SER A 71 10.69 -8.71 -12.84
C SER A 71 12.04 -8.26 -12.26
N ARG A 72 13.15 -8.87 -12.71
CA ARG A 72 14.50 -8.61 -12.20
C ARG A 72 15.07 -7.26 -12.64
N ASP A 73 14.93 -6.92 -13.95
CA ASP A 73 15.67 -5.81 -14.55
C ASP A 73 14.88 -4.49 -14.56
N VAL A 74 13.56 -4.57 -14.39
CA VAL A 74 12.66 -3.40 -14.42
C VAL A 74 11.94 -3.23 -13.09
N ASP A 75 11.12 -4.21 -12.67
CA ASP A 75 10.22 -4.01 -11.54
C ASP A 75 10.97 -3.83 -10.22
N LEU A 76 11.86 -4.75 -9.88
CA LEU A 76 12.55 -4.73 -8.59
C LEU A 76 13.45 -3.51 -8.39
N PRO A 77 14.24 -3.06 -9.39
CA PRO A 77 14.97 -1.81 -9.30
C PRO A 77 14.06 -0.61 -9.05
N LEU A 78 12.90 -0.53 -9.72
CA LEU A 78 11.93 0.55 -9.53
C LEU A 78 11.26 0.49 -8.15
N VAL A 79 10.95 -0.70 -7.64
CA VAL A 79 10.42 -0.87 -6.27
C VAL A 79 11.36 -0.25 -5.24
N ALA A 80 12.65 -0.61 -5.28
CA ALA A 80 13.65 -0.07 -4.36
C ALA A 80 13.82 1.45 -4.56
N ALA A 81 13.87 1.92 -5.81
CA ALA A 81 14.00 3.33 -6.13
C ALA A 81 12.86 4.18 -5.56
N HIS A 82 11.61 3.67 -5.57
CA HIS A 82 10.48 4.38 -4.96
C HIS A 82 10.65 4.56 -3.46
N PHE A 83 11.03 3.52 -2.74
CA PHE A 83 11.27 3.64 -1.30
C PHE A 83 12.42 4.59 -0.99
N PHE A 84 13.52 4.57 -1.75
CA PHE A 84 14.62 5.54 -1.60
C PHE A 84 14.16 6.97 -1.89
N TYR A 85 13.42 7.18 -2.98
CA TYR A 85 12.93 8.49 -3.37
C TYR A 85 12.06 9.10 -2.27
N TYR A 86 11.08 8.36 -1.76
CA TYR A 86 10.19 8.85 -0.71
C TYR A 86 10.85 8.90 0.67
N ALA A 87 11.89 8.11 0.94
CA ALA A 87 12.74 8.30 2.11
C ALA A 87 13.36 9.71 2.12
N GLY A 88 13.85 10.15 0.94
CA GLY A 88 14.40 11.49 0.76
C GLY A 88 13.38 12.63 0.90
N TRP A 89 12.09 12.36 0.68
CA TRP A 89 11.02 13.36 0.82
C TRP A 89 10.39 13.43 2.21
N ALA A 90 10.53 12.42 3.04
CA ALA A 90 9.82 12.30 4.31
C ALA A 90 10.01 13.50 5.25
N ASP A 91 11.18 14.14 5.25
CA ASP A 91 11.50 15.34 6.04
C ASP A 91 11.39 16.65 5.24
N LYS A 92 11.02 16.60 3.97
CA LYS A 92 11.03 17.73 3.03
C LYS A 92 9.65 18.18 2.55
N LEU A 93 8.58 17.63 3.09
CA LEU A 93 7.20 17.91 2.65
C LEU A 93 6.87 19.42 2.67
N LYS A 94 7.41 20.17 3.63
CA LYS A 94 7.23 21.62 3.71
C LYS A 94 7.73 22.40 2.49
N TYR A 95 8.71 21.84 1.78
CA TYR A 95 9.25 22.49 0.57
C TYR A 95 8.35 22.26 -0.66
N ALA A 96 7.60 21.16 -0.67
CA ALA A 96 6.61 20.88 -1.71
C ALA A 96 5.34 21.76 -1.58
N PHE A 97 5.10 22.31 -0.39
CA PHE A 97 3.91 23.10 -0.08
C PHE A 97 4.29 24.41 0.62
N PRO A 98 4.88 25.40 -0.08
CA PRO A 98 5.29 26.66 0.50
C PRO A 98 4.15 27.36 1.24
N GLY A 99 4.40 27.85 2.45
CA GLY A 99 3.42 28.52 3.29
C GLY A 99 2.36 27.62 3.94
N LYS A 100 2.47 26.29 3.77
CA LYS A 100 1.58 25.32 4.40
C LYS A 100 2.36 24.29 5.19
N THR A 101 1.77 23.77 6.26
CA THR A 101 2.30 22.62 7.00
C THR A 101 1.48 21.39 6.64
N PRO A 102 1.98 20.51 5.75
CA PRO A 102 1.26 19.30 5.37
C PRO A 102 1.03 18.42 6.59
N GLN A 103 -0.19 17.94 6.74
CA GLN A 103 -0.58 17.00 7.78
C GLN A 103 -0.91 15.63 7.16
N PRO A 104 -0.61 14.50 7.83
CA PRO A 104 -1.05 13.21 7.37
C PRO A 104 -2.59 13.12 7.41
N LEU A 105 -3.15 12.37 6.47
CA LEU A 105 -4.60 12.20 6.36
C LEU A 105 -5.15 11.20 7.38
N GLY A 106 -4.39 10.14 7.69
CA GLY A 106 -4.83 9.06 8.57
C GLY A 106 -4.50 7.68 8.03
N VAL A 107 -5.49 6.80 7.98
CA VAL A 107 -5.39 5.43 7.46
C VAL A 107 -5.71 5.41 5.97
N ALA A 108 -4.77 4.95 5.16
CA ALA A 108 -4.93 4.80 3.72
C ALA A 108 -5.28 3.34 3.36
N GLY A 109 -6.50 3.11 2.88
CA GLY A 109 -6.86 1.87 2.20
C GLY A 109 -6.29 1.86 0.79
N GLN A 110 -5.56 0.82 0.43
CA GLN A 110 -4.86 0.72 -0.85
C GLN A 110 -5.25 -0.57 -1.56
N ILE A 111 -5.62 -0.47 -2.83
CA ILE A 111 -6.01 -1.61 -3.67
C ILE A 111 -5.18 -1.56 -4.94
N ILE A 112 -4.53 -2.68 -5.28
CA ILE A 112 -3.59 -2.78 -6.40
C ILE A 112 -3.98 -3.89 -7.37
N PRO A 113 -3.64 -3.74 -8.67
CA PRO A 113 -3.90 -4.73 -9.70
C PRO A 113 -2.83 -5.83 -9.70
N TRP A 114 -3.03 -6.82 -10.58
CA TRP A 114 -2.21 -8.01 -10.72
C TRP A 114 -0.97 -7.85 -11.63
N ASN A 115 -0.96 -6.88 -12.53
CA ASN A 115 0.06 -6.79 -13.59
C ASN A 115 1.44 -6.29 -13.12
N PHE A 116 1.50 -5.49 -12.06
CA PHE A 116 2.72 -5.01 -11.41
C PHE A 116 2.59 -5.08 -9.89
N PRO A 117 2.46 -6.28 -9.30
CA PRO A 117 2.03 -6.42 -7.91
C PRO A 117 2.90 -5.65 -6.91
N LEU A 118 4.20 -5.95 -6.88
CA LEU A 118 5.12 -5.34 -5.93
C LEU A 118 5.40 -3.87 -6.25
N LEU A 119 5.50 -3.52 -7.53
CA LEU A 119 5.72 -2.14 -7.95
C LEU A 119 4.53 -1.24 -7.59
N MET A 120 3.30 -1.70 -7.81
CA MET A 120 2.09 -0.95 -7.43
C MET A 120 1.93 -0.84 -5.91
N ALA A 121 2.35 -1.85 -5.15
CA ALA A 121 2.44 -1.75 -3.69
C ALA A 121 3.42 -0.65 -3.28
N ALA A 122 4.64 -0.63 -3.83
CA ALA A 122 5.64 0.39 -3.54
C ALA A 122 5.15 1.81 -3.88
N TRP A 123 4.50 1.99 -5.04
CA TRP A 123 3.96 3.28 -5.49
C TRP A 123 2.91 3.87 -4.53
N LYS A 124 2.24 3.04 -3.77
CA LYS A 124 1.21 3.47 -2.82
C LYS A 124 1.72 3.53 -1.39
N ILE A 125 2.48 2.52 -0.95
CA ILE A 125 2.98 2.43 0.43
C ILE A 125 4.03 3.50 0.71
N ALA A 126 5.04 3.64 -0.15
CA ALA A 126 6.18 4.52 0.12
C ALA A 126 5.75 6.00 0.32
N PRO A 127 4.95 6.62 -0.58
CA PRO A 127 4.46 7.99 -0.37
C PRO A 127 3.53 8.11 0.85
N ALA A 128 2.67 7.12 1.11
CA ALA A 128 1.79 7.14 2.27
C ALA A 128 2.59 7.20 3.57
N LEU A 129 3.59 6.33 3.71
CA LEU A 129 4.46 6.29 4.89
C LEU A 129 5.31 7.55 5.03
N ALA A 130 5.88 8.06 3.95
CA ALA A 130 6.66 9.31 3.97
C ALA A 130 5.82 10.48 4.49
N CYS A 131 4.54 10.56 4.10
CA CYS A 131 3.60 11.59 4.54
C CYS A 131 3.03 11.36 5.95
N GLY A 132 3.40 10.27 6.64
CA GLY A 132 2.94 9.98 8.01
C GLY A 132 1.59 9.26 8.09
N ASN A 133 1.07 8.73 6.98
CA ASN A 133 -0.13 7.89 6.96
C ASN A 133 0.21 6.44 7.28
N THR A 134 -0.74 5.70 7.84
CA THR A 134 -0.69 4.24 7.94
C THR A 134 -1.47 3.59 6.81
N VAL A 135 -1.26 2.31 6.57
CA VAL A 135 -1.73 1.62 5.36
C VAL A 135 -2.44 0.31 5.69
N VAL A 136 -3.55 0.07 5.00
CA VAL A 136 -4.14 -1.26 4.83
C VAL A 136 -4.15 -1.56 3.33
N LEU A 137 -3.31 -2.49 2.89
CA LEU A 137 -3.14 -2.88 1.49
C LEU A 137 -3.92 -4.15 1.17
N LYS A 138 -4.71 -4.11 0.10
CA LYS A 138 -5.30 -5.30 -0.52
C LYS A 138 -4.68 -5.53 -1.90
N PRO A 139 -3.81 -6.54 -2.08
CA PRO A 139 -3.31 -6.94 -3.40
C PRO A 139 -4.40 -7.64 -4.21
N ALA A 140 -4.17 -7.80 -5.53
CA ALA A 140 -5.02 -8.65 -6.34
C ALA A 140 -4.94 -10.11 -5.82
N GLU A 141 -6.06 -10.81 -5.86
CA GLU A 141 -6.18 -12.19 -5.37
C GLU A 141 -5.29 -13.18 -6.14
N THR A 142 -5.01 -12.88 -7.40
CA THR A 142 -4.18 -13.71 -8.29
C THR A 142 -2.68 -13.49 -8.12
N THR A 143 -2.24 -12.44 -7.42
CA THR A 143 -0.82 -12.06 -7.28
C THR A 143 -0.54 -11.44 -5.90
N SER A 144 -0.73 -12.23 -4.85
CA SER A 144 -0.61 -11.74 -3.47
C SER A 144 0.74 -12.05 -2.82
N LEU A 145 1.53 -12.97 -3.36
CA LEU A 145 2.69 -13.53 -2.66
C LEU A 145 3.79 -12.51 -2.42
N THR A 146 4.07 -11.65 -3.39
CA THR A 146 5.10 -10.60 -3.21
C THR A 146 4.67 -9.54 -2.20
N ALA A 147 3.37 -9.24 -2.09
CA ALA A 147 2.85 -8.36 -1.04
C ALA A 147 3.00 -9.00 0.35
N LEU A 148 2.72 -10.31 0.50
CA LEU A 148 2.93 -11.03 1.75
C LEU A 148 4.43 -11.09 2.12
N ARG A 149 5.30 -11.29 1.13
CA ARG A 149 6.75 -11.22 1.36
C ARG A 149 7.21 -9.83 1.79
N LEU A 150 6.60 -8.78 1.25
CA LEU A 150 6.87 -7.40 1.65
C LEU A 150 6.50 -7.15 3.11
N ALA A 151 5.45 -7.80 3.65
CA ALA A 151 5.11 -7.72 5.08
C ALA A 151 6.26 -8.22 5.97
N GLN A 152 6.94 -9.30 5.57
CA GLN A 152 8.11 -9.80 6.29
C GLN A 152 9.30 -8.82 6.19
N ILE A 153 9.48 -8.18 5.04
CA ILE A 153 10.50 -7.13 4.87
C ILE A 153 10.23 -5.94 5.80
N PHE A 154 8.97 -5.55 6.01
CA PHE A 154 8.63 -4.52 6.99
C PHE A 154 8.99 -4.91 8.42
N GLN A 155 8.81 -6.18 8.80
CA GLN A 155 9.25 -6.71 10.10
C GLN A 155 10.78 -6.70 10.21
N GLU A 156 11.52 -7.15 9.20
CA GLU A 156 12.98 -7.10 9.13
C GLU A 156 13.50 -5.66 9.23
N ALA A 157 12.78 -4.70 8.67
CA ALA A 157 13.08 -3.27 8.76
C ALA A 157 12.69 -2.66 10.12
N GLU A 158 12.13 -3.46 11.04
CA GLU A 158 11.63 -3.02 12.36
C GLU A 158 10.57 -1.91 12.24
N LEU A 159 9.77 -1.92 11.16
CA LEU A 159 8.67 -0.97 11.02
C LEU A 159 7.67 -1.17 12.19
N PRO A 160 7.23 -0.12 12.87
CA PRO A 160 6.32 -0.26 14.00
C PRO A 160 5.05 -1.04 13.63
N GLU A 161 4.59 -1.89 14.52
CA GLU A 161 3.40 -2.72 14.32
C GLU A 161 2.17 -1.89 13.94
N GLY A 162 1.39 -2.40 12.99
CA GLY A 162 0.18 -1.75 12.51
C GLY A 162 0.39 -0.60 11.51
N VAL A 163 1.62 -0.14 11.27
CA VAL A 163 1.89 0.93 10.28
C VAL A 163 1.54 0.49 8.86
N VAL A 164 1.83 -0.76 8.51
CA VAL A 164 1.36 -1.39 7.26
C VAL A 164 0.70 -2.72 7.60
N ASN A 165 -0.52 -2.91 7.09
CA ASN A 165 -1.29 -4.14 7.23
C ASN A 165 -1.64 -4.64 5.82
N ILE A 166 -1.59 -5.94 5.60
CA ILE A 166 -1.92 -6.54 4.30
C ILE A 166 -3.07 -7.53 4.51
N VAL A 167 -4.14 -7.33 3.76
CA VAL A 167 -5.33 -8.19 3.75
C VAL A 167 -5.49 -8.80 2.37
N THR A 168 -5.47 -10.12 2.28
CA THR A 168 -5.65 -10.87 1.04
C THR A 168 -7.10 -11.25 0.85
N GLY A 169 -7.55 -11.34 -0.38
CA GLY A 169 -8.94 -11.70 -0.72
C GLY A 169 -9.40 -11.06 -2.03
N ALA A 170 -10.61 -11.41 -2.44
CA ALA A 170 -11.23 -10.98 -3.68
C ALA A 170 -11.95 -9.63 -3.56
N GLY A 171 -12.94 -9.39 -4.42
CA GLY A 171 -13.70 -8.15 -4.49
C GLY A 171 -14.43 -7.79 -3.19
N GLU A 172 -14.92 -8.78 -2.46
CA GLU A 172 -15.63 -8.58 -1.18
C GLU A 172 -14.72 -7.97 -0.10
N THR A 173 -13.48 -8.45 -0.01
CA THR A 173 -12.46 -7.86 0.89
C THR A 173 -12.15 -6.41 0.49
N GLY A 174 -12.05 -6.13 -0.81
CA GLY A 174 -11.89 -4.77 -1.33
C GLY A 174 -13.08 -3.87 -1.00
N ALA A 175 -14.30 -4.37 -1.13
CA ALA A 175 -15.51 -3.65 -0.78
C ALA A 175 -15.60 -3.35 0.72
N ALA A 176 -15.23 -4.33 1.58
CA ALA A 176 -15.17 -4.12 3.03
C ALA A 176 -14.16 -3.00 3.38
N LEU A 177 -12.99 -2.99 2.76
CA LEU A 177 -11.98 -1.94 2.96
C LEU A 177 -12.48 -0.55 2.50
N VAL A 178 -13.10 -0.46 1.31
CA VAL A 178 -13.62 0.80 0.75
C VAL A 178 -14.74 1.39 1.62
N ASN A 179 -15.61 0.53 2.15
CA ASN A 179 -16.76 0.96 2.96
C ASN A 179 -16.45 1.13 4.45
N HIS A 180 -15.23 0.83 4.90
CA HIS A 180 -14.89 0.93 6.31
C HIS A 180 -14.89 2.39 6.80
N PRO A 181 -15.59 2.74 7.91
CA PRO A 181 -15.74 4.11 8.37
C PRO A 181 -14.41 4.78 8.76
N ASP A 182 -13.47 4.02 9.32
CA ASP A 182 -12.18 4.52 9.80
C ASP A 182 -11.07 4.55 8.72
N ILE A 183 -11.44 4.44 7.45
CA ILE A 183 -10.53 4.69 6.31
C ILE A 183 -10.68 6.14 5.86
N ASP A 184 -9.60 6.90 5.93
CA ASP A 184 -9.57 8.33 5.60
C ASP A 184 -9.28 8.59 4.11
N LYS A 185 -8.63 7.65 3.44
CA LYS A 185 -8.26 7.74 2.03
C LYS A 185 -8.30 6.38 1.36
N ILE A 186 -8.80 6.32 0.12
CA ILE A 186 -8.64 5.16 -0.76
C ILE A 186 -7.69 5.52 -1.91
N ALA A 187 -6.68 4.67 -2.13
CA ALA A 187 -5.79 4.72 -3.29
C ALA A 187 -5.95 3.43 -4.11
N PHE A 188 -6.52 3.57 -5.30
CA PHE A 188 -6.86 2.47 -6.19
C PHE A 188 -6.10 2.55 -7.50
N THR A 189 -5.65 1.41 -8.00
CA THR A 189 -5.24 1.20 -9.40
C THR A 189 -5.87 -0.10 -9.88
N GLY A 190 -6.53 -0.05 -11.03
CA GLY A 190 -7.23 -1.19 -11.62
C GLY A 190 -8.19 -0.75 -12.72
N SER A 191 -9.25 -1.54 -12.99
CA SER A 191 -10.20 -1.24 -14.05
C SER A 191 -11.02 0.03 -13.80
N THR A 192 -11.41 0.70 -14.87
CA THR A 192 -12.28 1.89 -14.82
C THR A 192 -13.61 1.60 -14.13
N GLU A 193 -14.15 0.41 -14.35
CA GLU A 193 -15.42 -0.02 -13.75
C GLU A 193 -15.33 -0.07 -12.22
N VAL A 194 -14.32 -0.77 -11.69
CA VAL A 194 -14.07 -0.84 -10.24
C VAL A 194 -13.77 0.55 -9.68
N GLY A 195 -12.99 1.37 -10.38
CA GLY A 195 -12.72 2.75 -9.96
C GLY A 195 -13.99 3.59 -9.81
N LYS A 196 -14.94 3.48 -10.75
CA LYS A 196 -16.26 4.13 -10.67
C LYS A 196 -17.09 3.61 -9.50
N ALA A 197 -17.06 2.30 -9.23
CA ALA A 197 -17.77 1.71 -8.10
C ALA A 197 -17.20 2.23 -6.76
N ILE A 198 -15.88 2.30 -6.61
CA ILE A 198 -15.21 2.88 -5.45
C ILE A 198 -15.60 4.35 -5.27
N ALA A 199 -15.57 5.15 -6.33
CA ALA A 199 -15.93 6.57 -6.25
C ALA A 199 -17.39 6.76 -5.77
N ARG A 200 -18.32 5.94 -6.26
CA ARG A 200 -19.73 5.96 -5.80
C ARG A 200 -19.86 5.60 -4.34
N ALA A 201 -19.16 4.54 -3.88
CA ALA A 201 -19.17 4.11 -2.51
C ALA A 201 -18.64 5.19 -1.55
N ILE A 202 -17.55 5.86 -1.92
CA ILE A 202 -16.97 6.96 -1.15
C ILE A 202 -17.92 8.15 -1.10
N ALA A 203 -18.54 8.53 -2.24
CA ALA A 203 -19.52 9.62 -2.28
C ALA A 203 -20.74 9.33 -1.38
N ALA A 204 -21.24 8.10 -1.36
CA ALA A 204 -22.33 7.68 -0.49
C ALA A 204 -21.95 7.76 1.01
N ARG A 205 -20.73 7.38 1.39
CA ARG A 205 -20.23 7.54 2.76
C ARG A 205 -20.17 9.01 3.19
N SER A 206 -19.70 9.88 2.31
CA SER A 206 -19.57 11.33 2.59
C SER A 206 -20.93 12.04 2.74
N ALA A 207 -21.99 11.51 2.16
CA ALA A 207 -23.34 12.05 2.28
C ALA A 207 -24.00 11.73 3.64
N GLY A 208 -23.48 10.76 4.39
CA GLY A 208 -24.06 10.27 5.65
C GLY A 208 -23.37 10.71 6.94
N GLY A 209 -22.28 11.50 6.90
CA GLY A 209 -21.56 11.88 8.12
C GLY A 209 -20.27 12.69 7.88
N PRO A 210 -19.65 13.22 8.96
CA PRO A 210 -18.51 14.12 8.85
C PRO A 210 -17.20 13.36 8.68
N SER A 211 -16.83 13.00 7.50
CA SER A 211 -15.42 12.89 7.06
C SER A 211 -15.35 12.57 5.56
N PRO A 212 -14.81 13.44 4.74
CA PRO A 212 -14.59 13.11 3.34
C PRO A 212 -13.33 12.24 3.22
N ALA A 213 -13.50 10.94 2.98
CA ALA A 213 -12.42 10.15 2.46
C ALA A 213 -11.99 10.71 1.10
N ALA A 214 -10.77 11.20 1.00
CA ALA A 214 -10.25 11.67 -0.28
C ALA A 214 -9.99 10.46 -1.19
N ALA A 215 -10.72 10.35 -2.30
CA ALA A 215 -10.44 9.35 -3.33
C ALA A 215 -9.35 9.86 -4.27
N THR A 216 -8.26 9.11 -4.40
CA THR A 216 -7.33 9.26 -5.51
C THR A 216 -7.39 7.99 -6.33
N THR A 217 -8.10 8.03 -7.46
CA THR A 217 -8.12 6.95 -8.44
C THR A 217 -7.14 7.32 -9.55
N ALA A 218 -6.07 6.53 -9.69
CA ALA A 218 -5.31 6.51 -10.93
C ALA A 218 -5.92 5.42 -11.82
N THR A 219 -6.78 5.81 -12.76
CA THR A 219 -7.25 4.92 -13.81
C THR A 219 -6.29 5.06 -14.99
N GLY A 220 -5.36 4.12 -15.13
CA GLY A 220 -4.60 3.96 -16.36
C GLY A 220 -5.42 3.10 -17.34
N ARG A 221 -5.77 3.64 -18.51
CA ARG A 221 -6.02 2.80 -19.68
C ARG A 221 -4.65 2.31 -20.14
N PHE A 222 -4.45 1.03 -20.03
CA PHE A 222 -3.45 0.31 -20.82
C PHE A 222 -4.25 -0.40 -21.90
N ASP A 223 -4.32 0.23 -23.10
CA ASP A 223 -4.73 -0.42 -24.33
C ASP A 223 -3.59 -1.33 -24.81
#